data_83436a99e6e0ca46c3d07ce5a91e3787
#
_entry.id   83436a99e6e0ca46c3d07ce5a91e3787
#
_cell.length_a   1.000
_cell.length_b   1.000
_cell.length_c   1.000
_cell.angle_alpha   90.00
_cell.angle_beta   90.00
_cell.angle_gamma   90.00
#
_symmetry.space_group_name_H-M   'P 1'
#
loop_
_entity.id
_entity.type
_entity.pdbx_description
1 polymer ?
#
loop_
_entity_poly.entity_id
_entity_poly.type
_entity_poly.pdbx_seq_one_letter_code
_entity_poly.pdbx_strand_id
1 'polypeptide(L)'
;ETDVQMRGNLQEKLKAIFDLERIVSRIEVGSANARDLVSLRSSLAVLPEIKSLLRYCNSKLLQQLCEDVHLHQELFTTLLAAIVDEPPFSVREGGMIRSGFDLELDELHSIASDNKTWMQNFELKIKEETGIKTLKVGYNKVFGYYIEVSKGQSANVPDYFVRKQTLVNAERYIVPELKDFENKILSAKEKIEQLEYYIFTQLREKIRSQIVQMQKTARALANIDVLVSLAEVAFKYNYVCPELNNRSEIKIYDGRHPVVERLLDREIFVPNNTTINNNDERMIIITGPNMAGKSTYIRQVALLVLMTQMGSFIPARQATICPVDKIFTRVGASDDLATGQSTFMVEMNEVAQILRYATKDSLIILDEVGRGT
;
A
#
# COMPACT_ATOMS: atom_id res chain seq x y z
N GLU A 1 -16.18 7.16 -19.41
CA GLU A 1 -15.92 8.61 -19.51
C GLU A 1 -17.19 9.43 -19.33
N THR A 2 -18.30 9.00 -19.92
CA THR A 2 -19.60 9.71 -19.90
C THR A 2 -20.28 9.72 -18.52
N ASP A 3 -20.02 8.73 -17.68
CA ASP A 3 -20.57 8.66 -16.31
C ASP A 3 -19.61 9.24 -15.27
N VAL A 4 -19.71 10.56 -15.07
CA VAL A 4 -18.86 11.32 -14.13
C VAL A 4 -19.11 10.88 -12.68
N GLN A 5 -20.35 10.57 -12.32
CA GLN A 5 -20.72 10.18 -10.95
C GLN A 5 -20.15 8.79 -10.61
N MET A 6 -20.30 7.82 -11.51
CA MET A 6 -19.74 6.48 -11.33
C MET A 6 -18.21 6.52 -11.21
N ARG A 7 -17.53 7.31 -12.07
CA ARG A 7 -16.07 7.50 -12.03
C ARG A 7 -15.63 8.07 -10.68
N GLY A 8 -16.28 9.13 -10.20
CA GLY A 8 -15.99 9.73 -8.90
C GLY A 8 -16.18 8.76 -7.74
N ASN A 9 -17.26 7.99 -7.75
CA ASN A 9 -17.53 6.96 -6.75
C ASN A 9 -16.47 5.86 -6.76
N LEU A 10 -16.08 5.36 -7.95
CA LEU A 10 -15.00 4.36 -8.07
C LEU A 10 -13.68 4.91 -7.54
N GLN A 11 -13.33 6.15 -7.88
CA GLN A 11 -12.09 6.79 -7.41
C GLN A 11 -12.06 6.91 -5.89
N GLU A 12 -13.19 7.27 -5.26
CA GLU A 12 -13.30 7.34 -3.81
C GLU A 12 -13.08 5.97 -3.15
N LYS A 13 -13.74 4.93 -3.67
CA LYS A 13 -13.61 3.58 -3.12
C LYS A 13 -12.21 2.98 -3.32
N LEU A 14 -11.60 3.22 -4.48
CA LEU A 14 -10.23 2.76 -4.76
C LEU A 14 -9.18 3.38 -3.82
N LYS A 15 -9.38 4.61 -3.34
CA LYS A 15 -8.49 5.23 -2.32
C LYS A 15 -8.45 4.48 -1.00
N ALA A 16 -9.49 3.71 -0.68
CA ALA A 16 -9.54 2.89 0.54
C ALA A 16 -8.86 1.52 0.38
N ILE A 17 -8.42 1.17 -0.83
CA ILE A 17 -7.70 -0.08 -1.11
C ILE A 17 -6.21 0.12 -0.80
N PHE A 18 -5.68 -0.75 0.04
CA PHE A 18 -4.25 -0.83 0.31
C PHE A 18 -3.55 -1.65 -0.79
N ASP A 19 -2.21 -1.63 -0.79
CA ASP A 19 -1.38 -2.43 -1.70
C ASP A 19 -1.58 -3.94 -1.44
N LEU A 20 -2.63 -4.50 -2.06
CA LEU A 20 -3.01 -5.91 -1.89
C LEU A 20 -1.93 -6.85 -2.41
N GLU A 21 -1.23 -6.52 -3.49
CA GLU A 21 -0.19 -7.39 -4.05
C GLU A 21 0.95 -7.56 -3.04
N ARG A 22 1.37 -6.47 -2.42
CA ARG A 22 2.40 -6.49 -1.37
C ARG A 22 1.94 -7.23 -0.12
N ILE A 23 0.70 -7.01 0.32
CA ILE A 23 0.14 -7.69 1.50
C ILE A 23 0.07 -9.20 1.24
N VAL A 24 -0.46 -9.63 0.10
CA VAL A 24 -0.57 -11.03 -0.30
C VAL A 24 0.81 -11.69 -0.39
N SER A 25 1.79 -11.03 -0.99
CA SER A 25 3.17 -11.51 -1.07
C SER A 25 3.80 -11.70 0.32
N ARG A 26 3.57 -10.76 1.26
CA ARG A 26 4.05 -10.89 2.65
C ARG A 26 3.38 -12.03 3.41
N ILE A 27 2.11 -12.29 3.13
CA ILE A 27 1.37 -13.43 3.71
C ILE A 27 1.96 -14.74 3.18
N GLU A 28 2.22 -14.83 1.89
CA GLU A 28 2.80 -16.02 1.23
C GLU A 28 4.16 -16.38 1.80
N VAL A 29 5.03 -15.39 1.98
CA VAL A 29 6.39 -15.56 2.54
C VAL A 29 6.37 -15.72 4.08
N GLY A 30 5.23 -15.48 4.72
CA GLY A 30 5.09 -15.60 6.17
C GLY A 30 5.59 -14.41 6.98
N SER A 31 5.88 -13.27 6.34
CA SER A 31 6.39 -12.04 6.98
C SER A 31 5.31 -11.01 7.32
N ALA A 32 4.03 -11.29 6.99
CA ALA A 32 2.92 -10.41 7.30
C ALA A 32 2.67 -10.33 8.81
N ASN A 33 2.33 -9.14 9.30
CA ASN A 33 1.96 -8.85 10.68
C ASN A 33 0.44 -8.57 10.82
N ALA A 34 -0.04 -8.33 12.04
CA ALA A 34 -1.45 -8.08 12.30
C ALA A 34 -1.97 -6.79 11.62
N ARG A 35 -1.13 -5.76 11.45
CA ARG A 35 -1.51 -4.53 10.72
C ARG A 35 -1.72 -4.78 9.22
N ASP A 36 -0.96 -5.71 8.62
CA ASP A 36 -1.18 -6.12 7.24
C ASP A 36 -2.56 -6.78 7.08
N LEU A 37 -3.00 -7.57 8.10
CA LEU A 37 -4.33 -8.19 8.10
C LEU A 37 -5.44 -7.16 8.28
N VAL A 38 -5.23 -6.10 9.07
CA VAL A 38 -6.16 -4.97 9.17
C VAL A 38 -6.27 -4.24 7.84
N SER A 39 -5.14 -3.96 7.17
CA SER A 39 -5.13 -3.33 5.84
C SER A 39 -5.85 -4.20 4.79
N LEU A 40 -5.65 -5.52 4.83
CA LEU A 40 -6.40 -6.47 4.01
C LEU A 40 -7.89 -6.39 4.31
N ARG A 41 -8.30 -6.49 5.58
CA ARG A 41 -9.70 -6.39 6.00
C ARG A 41 -10.36 -5.10 5.51
N SER A 42 -9.68 -3.96 5.64
CA SER A 42 -10.19 -2.65 5.17
C SER A 42 -10.37 -2.63 3.66
N SER A 43 -9.44 -3.23 2.91
CA SER A 43 -9.56 -3.36 1.45
C SER A 43 -10.72 -4.27 1.05
N LEU A 44 -10.91 -5.40 1.74
CA LEU A 44 -12.01 -6.33 1.46
C LEU A 44 -13.39 -5.70 1.74
N ALA A 45 -13.48 -4.79 2.71
CA ALA A 45 -14.72 -4.13 3.11
C ALA A 45 -15.38 -3.33 1.96
N VAL A 46 -14.59 -2.74 1.06
CA VAL A 46 -15.07 -1.88 -0.03
C VAL A 46 -15.31 -2.63 -1.35
N LEU A 47 -14.89 -3.90 -1.46
CA LEU A 47 -15.05 -4.69 -2.69
C LEU A 47 -16.51 -4.87 -3.14
N PRO A 48 -17.50 -5.08 -2.25
CA PRO A 48 -18.90 -5.19 -2.67
C PRO A 48 -19.41 -3.94 -3.38
N GLU A 49 -19.02 -2.75 -2.91
CA GLU A 49 -19.42 -1.48 -3.50
C GLU A 49 -18.76 -1.28 -4.87
N ILE A 50 -17.45 -1.53 -5.00
CA ILE A 50 -16.72 -1.49 -6.27
C ILE A 50 -17.39 -2.44 -7.28
N LYS A 51 -17.65 -3.68 -6.88
CA LYS A 51 -18.30 -4.67 -7.74
C LYS A 51 -19.70 -4.24 -8.18
N SER A 52 -20.46 -3.62 -7.30
CA SER A 52 -21.80 -3.11 -7.63
C SER A 52 -21.76 -1.97 -8.66
N LEU A 53 -20.78 -1.06 -8.56
CA LEU A 53 -20.57 0.02 -9.53
C LEU A 53 -20.18 -0.52 -10.92
N LEU A 54 -19.32 -1.54 -10.97
CA LEU A 54 -18.84 -2.14 -12.22
C LEU A 54 -19.91 -2.97 -12.92
N ARG A 55 -20.89 -3.53 -12.20
CA ARG A 55 -21.91 -4.43 -12.73
C ARG A 55 -22.75 -3.82 -13.85
N TYR A 56 -22.94 -2.52 -13.83
CA TYR A 56 -23.74 -1.78 -14.82
C TYR A 56 -22.92 -1.22 -15.99
N CYS A 57 -21.62 -1.53 -16.06
CA CYS A 57 -20.77 -1.09 -17.15
C CYS A 57 -21.01 -1.90 -18.43
N ASN A 58 -21.11 -1.21 -19.56
CA ASN A 58 -21.31 -1.85 -20.87
C ASN A 58 -20.02 -2.35 -21.52
N SER A 59 -18.85 -1.95 -21.01
CA SER A 59 -17.54 -2.35 -21.55
C SER A 59 -17.25 -3.82 -21.20
N LYS A 60 -16.92 -4.62 -22.20
CA LYS A 60 -16.51 -6.03 -22.02
C LYS A 60 -15.33 -6.18 -21.07
N LEU A 61 -14.34 -5.27 -21.15
CA LEU A 61 -13.17 -5.27 -20.27
C LEU A 61 -13.59 -5.03 -18.81
N LEU A 62 -14.46 -4.03 -18.56
CA LEU A 62 -14.91 -3.76 -17.19
C LEU A 62 -15.77 -4.89 -16.64
N GLN A 63 -16.58 -5.57 -17.48
CA GLN A 63 -17.33 -6.75 -17.08
C GLN A 63 -16.39 -7.90 -16.68
N GLN A 64 -15.35 -8.17 -17.47
CA GLN A 64 -14.33 -9.18 -17.14
C GLN A 64 -13.60 -8.84 -15.85
N LEU A 65 -13.17 -7.58 -15.66
CA LEU A 65 -12.54 -7.14 -14.42
C LEU A 65 -13.48 -7.25 -13.23
N CYS A 66 -14.78 -6.98 -13.42
CA CYS A 66 -15.81 -7.18 -12.39
C CYS A 66 -15.96 -8.65 -11.98
N GLU A 67 -15.84 -9.59 -12.90
CA GLU A 67 -15.86 -11.03 -12.60
C GLU A 67 -14.62 -11.44 -11.79
N ASP A 68 -13.43 -10.92 -12.11
CA ASP A 68 -12.18 -11.20 -11.43
C ASP A 68 -12.08 -10.58 -10.02
N VAL A 69 -12.97 -9.65 -9.66
CA VAL A 69 -13.10 -9.13 -8.29
C VAL A 69 -13.89 -10.14 -7.44
N HIS A 70 -13.18 -10.96 -6.66
CA HIS A 70 -13.75 -11.88 -5.67
C HIS A 70 -13.96 -11.15 -4.34
N LEU A 71 -15.14 -11.32 -3.72
CA LEU A 71 -15.53 -10.56 -2.53
C LEU A 71 -14.87 -11.05 -1.24
N HIS A 72 -14.43 -12.30 -1.18
CA HIS A 72 -13.81 -12.92 0.02
C HIS A 72 -14.61 -12.68 1.32
N GLN A 73 -15.94 -12.75 1.25
CA GLN A 73 -16.84 -12.35 2.34
C GLN A 73 -16.60 -13.11 3.64
N GLU A 74 -16.39 -14.44 3.56
CA GLU A 74 -16.10 -15.26 4.74
C GLU A 74 -14.79 -14.85 5.40
N LEU A 75 -13.77 -14.54 4.60
CA LEU A 75 -12.50 -14.08 5.11
C LEU A 75 -12.62 -12.70 5.77
N PHE A 76 -13.35 -11.78 5.13
CA PHE A 76 -13.62 -10.47 5.70
C PHE A 76 -14.29 -10.58 7.08
N THR A 77 -15.36 -11.38 7.19
CA THR A 77 -16.07 -11.57 8.48
C THR A 77 -15.18 -12.22 9.53
N THR A 78 -14.33 -13.20 9.14
CA THR A 78 -13.37 -13.82 10.05
C THR A 78 -12.35 -12.80 10.57
N LEU A 79 -11.76 -11.99 9.68
CA LEU A 79 -10.76 -10.97 10.07
C LEU A 79 -11.39 -9.87 10.93
N LEU A 80 -12.64 -9.50 10.65
CA LEU A 80 -13.37 -8.50 11.42
C LEU A 80 -13.64 -8.99 12.86
N ALA A 81 -13.98 -10.25 13.02
CA ALA A 81 -14.21 -10.85 14.33
C ALA A 81 -12.90 -11.10 15.10
N ALA A 82 -11.82 -11.47 14.40
CA ALA A 82 -10.59 -11.95 15.01
C ALA A 82 -9.61 -10.85 15.40
N ILE A 83 -9.39 -9.84 14.55
CA ILE A 83 -8.29 -8.88 14.72
C ILE A 83 -8.83 -7.54 15.24
N VAL A 84 -8.17 -6.99 16.25
CA VAL A 84 -8.45 -5.64 16.76
C VAL A 84 -8.18 -4.57 15.69
N ASP A 85 -8.71 -3.36 15.87
CA ASP A 85 -8.55 -2.29 14.87
C ASP A 85 -7.15 -1.69 14.87
N GLU A 86 -6.50 -1.63 16.02
CA GLU A 86 -5.14 -1.10 16.20
C GLU A 86 -4.23 -2.15 16.84
N PRO A 87 -3.79 -3.18 16.12
CA PRO A 87 -2.93 -4.21 16.67
C PRO A 87 -1.51 -3.68 16.89
N PRO A 88 -0.76 -4.29 17.85
CA PRO A 88 0.65 -3.98 18.08
C PRO A 88 1.47 -4.24 16.81
N PHE A 89 2.68 -3.70 16.79
CA PHE A 89 3.59 -3.90 15.65
C PHE A 89 4.13 -5.32 15.58
N SER A 90 4.50 -5.89 16.74
CA SER A 90 5.05 -7.22 16.84
C SER A 90 3.95 -8.26 17.13
N VAL A 91 3.93 -9.32 16.34
CA VAL A 91 3.00 -10.46 16.55
C VAL A 91 3.32 -11.28 17.81
N ARG A 92 4.42 -10.96 18.52
CA ARG A 92 4.84 -11.66 19.74
C ARG A 92 4.46 -10.91 21.02
N GLU A 93 3.97 -9.68 20.92
CA GLU A 93 3.62 -8.87 22.08
C GLU A 93 2.24 -9.18 22.67
N GLY A 94 1.42 -9.94 21.94
CA GLY A 94 0.02 -10.17 22.30
C GLY A 94 -0.85 -8.92 22.05
N GLY A 95 -2.16 -9.03 22.34
CA GLY A 95 -3.11 -7.92 22.18
C GLY A 95 -3.57 -7.67 20.74
N MET A 96 -3.42 -8.65 19.86
CA MET A 96 -3.85 -8.53 18.46
C MET A 96 -5.19 -9.22 18.19
N ILE A 97 -5.61 -10.15 19.03
CA ILE A 97 -6.88 -10.88 18.88
C ILE A 97 -7.99 -10.18 19.68
N ARG A 98 -9.15 -10.04 19.05
CA ARG A 98 -10.32 -9.39 19.64
C ARG A 98 -10.95 -10.29 20.69
N SER A 99 -11.37 -9.71 21.84
CA SER A 99 -12.15 -10.41 22.84
C SER A 99 -13.45 -10.96 22.26
N GLY A 100 -13.85 -12.15 22.66
CA GLY A 100 -15.00 -12.88 22.14
C GLY A 100 -14.71 -13.72 20.87
N PHE A 101 -13.48 -13.72 20.36
CA PHE A 101 -13.10 -14.55 19.22
C PHE A 101 -12.74 -15.99 19.63
N ASP A 102 -12.04 -16.14 20.75
CA ASP A 102 -11.61 -17.44 21.28
C ASP A 102 -11.87 -17.53 22.78
N LEU A 103 -12.60 -18.54 23.22
CA LEU A 103 -13.01 -18.69 24.62
C LEU A 103 -11.84 -18.95 25.58
N GLU A 104 -10.86 -19.75 25.16
CA GLU A 104 -9.68 -20.04 25.97
C GLU A 104 -8.84 -18.76 26.20
N LEU A 105 -8.72 -17.96 25.14
CA LEU A 105 -8.02 -16.68 25.22
C LEU A 105 -8.73 -15.70 26.16
N ASP A 106 -10.06 -15.63 26.11
CA ASP A 106 -10.86 -14.76 26.99
C ASP A 106 -10.74 -15.20 28.46
N GLU A 107 -10.73 -16.49 28.73
CA GLU A 107 -10.49 -17.03 30.09
C GLU A 107 -9.09 -16.65 30.61
N LEU A 108 -8.06 -16.78 29.78
CA LEU A 108 -6.69 -16.39 30.14
C LEU A 108 -6.57 -14.88 30.40
N HIS A 109 -7.23 -14.05 29.58
CA HIS A 109 -7.30 -12.61 29.81
C HIS A 109 -8.03 -12.26 31.12
N SER A 110 -9.12 -12.97 31.47
CA SER A 110 -9.80 -12.81 32.75
C SER A 110 -8.86 -13.07 33.91
N ILE A 111 -8.12 -14.19 33.90
CA ILE A 111 -7.12 -14.53 34.90
C ILE A 111 -6.03 -13.47 35.02
N ALA A 112 -5.54 -12.95 33.90
CA ALA A 112 -4.50 -11.93 33.87
C ALA A 112 -4.99 -10.54 34.32
N SER A 113 -6.27 -10.21 34.13
CA SER A 113 -6.87 -8.91 34.46
C SER A 113 -7.37 -8.83 35.90
N ASP A 114 -7.70 -9.96 36.54
CA ASP A 114 -8.28 -10.02 37.89
C ASP A 114 -7.29 -9.65 39.02
N ASN A 115 -6.14 -9.17 38.61
CA ASN A 115 -4.99 -8.81 39.42
C ASN A 115 -5.32 -7.77 40.50
N LYS A 116 -6.08 -6.73 40.15
CA LYS A 116 -6.39 -5.61 41.05
C LYS A 116 -7.37 -6.03 42.17
N THR A 117 -8.37 -6.77 41.77
CA THR A 117 -9.40 -7.29 42.73
C THR A 117 -8.79 -8.32 43.65
N TRP A 118 -7.96 -9.23 43.13
CA TRP A 118 -7.26 -10.22 43.94
C TRP A 118 -6.32 -9.54 44.96
N MET A 119 -5.53 -8.55 44.57
CA MET A 119 -4.62 -7.82 45.45
C MET A 119 -5.36 -7.11 46.55
N GLN A 120 -6.49 -6.48 46.26
CA GLN A 120 -7.32 -5.82 47.29
C GLN A 120 -7.88 -6.82 48.31
N ASN A 121 -8.43 -7.94 47.82
CA ASN A 121 -8.94 -8.99 48.68
C ASN A 121 -7.84 -9.65 49.53
N PHE A 122 -6.69 -9.89 48.92
CA PHE A 122 -5.51 -10.41 49.60
C PHE A 122 -4.99 -9.44 50.67
N GLU A 123 -4.92 -8.15 50.38
CA GLU A 123 -4.51 -7.13 51.34
C GLU A 123 -5.47 -7.09 52.55
N LEU A 124 -6.78 -7.17 52.33
CA LEU A 124 -7.77 -7.22 53.38
C LEU A 124 -7.59 -8.48 54.24
N LYS A 125 -7.49 -9.66 53.62
CA LYS A 125 -7.25 -10.94 54.30
C LYS A 125 -6.01 -10.90 55.21
N ILE A 126 -4.88 -10.44 54.66
CA ILE A 126 -3.61 -10.39 55.42
C ILE A 126 -3.67 -9.35 56.55
N LYS A 127 -4.37 -8.22 56.38
CA LYS A 127 -4.61 -7.25 57.47
C LYS A 127 -5.43 -7.84 58.61
N GLU A 128 -6.45 -8.63 58.31
CA GLU A 128 -7.27 -9.33 59.30
C GLU A 128 -6.45 -10.41 60.03
N GLU A 129 -5.68 -11.22 59.31
CA GLU A 129 -4.86 -12.31 59.86
C GLU A 129 -3.73 -11.79 60.74
N THR A 130 -3.06 -10.71 60.36
CA THR A 130 -1.89 -10.19 61.06
C THR A 130 -2.20 -9.09 62.08
N GLY A 131 -3.38 -8.47 62.01
CA GLY A 131 -3.73 -7.29 62.77
C GLY A 131 -2.97 -6.01 62.41
N ILE A 132 -2.15 -6.03 61.36
CA ILE A 132 -1.32 -4.91 60.92
C ILE A 132 -2.11 -4.01 59.95
N LYS A 133 -2.78 -3.00 60.48
CA LYS A 133 -3.66 -2.09 59.72
C LYS A 133 -2.92 -1.25 58.66
N THR A 134 -1.64 -1.00 58.84
CA THR A 134 -0.82 -0.16 57.92
C THR A 134 -0.16 -0.96 56.77
N LEU A 135 -0.34 -2.26 56.72
CA LEU A 135 0.15 -3.14 55.69
C LEU A 135 -0.43 -2.75 54.32
N LYS A 136 0.41 -2.76 53.30
CA LYS A 136 0.02 -2.54 51.90
C LYS A 136 0.60 -3.62 51.00
N VAL A 137 -0.17 -4.08 50.03
CA VAL A 137 0.30 -4.96 48.96
C VAL A 137 0.67 -4.10 47.73
N GLY A 138 1.84 -4.30 47.18
CA GLY A 138 2.33 -3.54 46.04
C GLY A 138 3.06 -4.41 45.03
N TYR A 139 3.36 -3.83 43.87
CA TYR A 139 4.14 -4.45 42.81
C TYR A 139 5.34 -3.57 42.43
N ASN A 140 6.48 -4.20 42.20
CA ASN A 140 7.68 -3.55 41.70
C ASN A 140 8.31 -4.39 40.56
N LYS A 141 8.69 -3.75 39.47
CA LYS A 141 9.28 -4.44 38.30
C LYS A 141 10.52 -5.28 38.59
N VAL A 142 11.28 -4.93 39.66
CA VAL A 142 12.53 -5.63 40.02
C VAL A 142 12.30 -6.80 40.96
N PHE A 143 11.34 -6.66 41.90
CA PHE A 143 11.13 -7.63 43.01
C PHE A 143 9.78 -8.37 42.90
N GLY A 144 8.94 -8.03 41.93
CA GLY A 144 7.59 -8.60 41.80
C GLY A 144 6.62 -8.02 42.81
N TYR A 145 5.66 -8.84 43.22
CA TYR A 145 4.68 -8.49 44.26
C TYR A 145 5.30 -8.56 45.66
N TYR A 146 4.94 -7.61 46.53
CA TYR A 146 5.45 -7.53 47.88
C TYR A 146 4.40 -7.00 48.84
N ILE A 147 4.58 -7.33 50.11
CA ILE A 147 3.87 -6.76 51.24
C ILE A 147 4.77 -5.74 51.92
N GLU A 148 4.33 -4.49 52.06
CA GLU A 148 5.06 -3.43 52.74
C GLU A 148 4.49 -3.19 54.11
N VAL A 149 5.34 -3.28 55.13
CA VAL A 149 5.02 -3.08 56.54
C VAL A 149 5.90 -1.96 57.09
N SER A 150 5.29 -1.03 57.86
CA SER A 150 6.06 0.04 58.52
C SER A 150 7.01 -0.52 59.56
N LYS A 151 8.22 0.06 59.73
CA LYS A 151 9.22 -0.39 60.70
C LYS A 151 8.70 -0.50 62.13
N GLY A 152 7.78 0.37 62.53
CA GLY A 152 7.15 0.31 63.91
C GLY A 152 6.30 -0.91 64.12
N GLN A 153 5.94 -1.67 63.11
CA GLN A 153 5.13 -2.89 63.21
C GLN A 153 5.84 -4.14 62.68
N SER A 154 7.13 -4.03 62.32
CA SER A 154 7.91 -5.18 61.84
C SER A 154 8.10 -6.30 62.84
N ALA A 155 8.02 -6.02 64.11
CA ALA A 155 8.04 -7.04 65.21
C ALA A 155 6.78 -7.91 65.24
N ASN A 156 5.66 -7.48 64.66
CA ASN A 156 4.39 -8.20 64.62
C ASN A 156 4.18 -9.02 63.33
N VAL A 157 5.19 -9.08 62.51
CA VAL A 157 5.14 -9.81 61.24
C VAL A 157 5.26 -11.31 61.50
N PRO A 158 4.38 -12.17 60.96
CA PRO A 158 4.45 -13.62 61.13
C PRO A 158 5.72 -14.24 60.54
N ASP A 159 6.18 -15.36 61.08
CA ASP A 159 7.41 -16.04 60.70
C ASP A 159 7.43 -16.51 59.22
N TYR A 160 6.28 -16.71 58.60
CA TYR A 160 6.19 -17.11 57.19
C TYR A 160 6.40 -15.96 56.19
N PHE A 161 6.54 -14.72 56.69
CA PHE A 161 6.92 -13.58 55.86
C PHE A 161 8.42 -13.57 55.62
N VAL A 162 8.83 -13.75 54.38
CA VAL A 162 10.24 -13.70 54.00
C VAL A 162 10.63 -12.27 53.64
N ARG A 163 11.51 -11.64 54.45
CA ARG A 163 11.98 -10.29 54.19
C ARG A 163 12.85 -10.23 52.94
N LYS A 164 12.54 -9.31 52.03
CA LYS A 164 13.25 -9.10 50.78
C LYS A 164 14.00 -7.78 50.70
N GLN A 165 13.46 -6.72 51.30
CA GLN A 165 14.05 -5.39 51.20
C GLN A 165 13.75 -4.58 52.49
N THR A 166 14.76 -3.86 52.98
CA THR A 166 14.62 -2.88 54.06
C THR A 166 14.72 -1.47 53.49
N LEU A 167 13.70 -0.67 53.72
CA LEU A 167 13.63 0.75 53.36
C LEU A 167 13.85 1.62 54.60
N VAL A 168 13.93 2.94 54.40
CA VAL A 168 14.13 3.88 55.52
C VAL A 168 13.02 3.77 56.57
N ASN A 169 11.75 3.71 56.12
CA ASN A 169 10.56 3.73 57.00
C ASN A 169 9.69 2.47 56.96
N ALA A 170 10.07 1.47 56.15
CA ALA A 170 9.27 0.26 55.93
C ALA A 170 10.17 -0.94 55.62
N GLU A 171 9.63 -2.13 55.71
CA GLU A 171 10.23 -3.38 55.25
C GLU A 171 9.29 -4.08 54.26
N ARG A 172 9.87 -4.73 53.26
CA ARG A 172 9.15 -5.46 52.22
C ARG A 172 9.33 -6.94 52.36
N TYR A 173 8.22 -7.65 52.33
CA TYR A 173 8.14 -9.09 52.55
C TYR A 173 7.48 -9.78 51.36
N ILE A 174 7.78 -11.06 51.20
CA ILE A 174 7.12 -11.98 50.29
C ILE A 174 6.52 -13.12 51.10
N VAL A 175 5.34 -13.59 50.68
CA VAL A 175 4.70 -14.79 51.22
C VAL A 175 4.45 -15.81 50.13
N PRO A 176 4.36 -17.11 50.43
CA PRO A 176 4.15 -18.16 49.40
C PRO A 176 2.92 -17.92 48.54
N GLU A 177 1.79 -17.54 49.14
CA GLU A 177 0.54 -17.27 48.40
C GLU A 177 0.67 -16.16 47.36
N LEU A 178 1.43 -15.11 47.70
CA LEU A 178 1.72 -13.99 46.77
C LEU A 178 2.62 -14.44 45.61
N LYS A 179 3.58 -15.34 45.87
CA LYS A 179 4.45 -15.90 44.83
C LYS A 179 3.71 -16.86 43.91
N ASP A 180 2.81 -17.67 44.45
CA ASP A 180 1.96 -18.57 43.66
C ASP A 180 1.03 -17.77 42.72
N PHE A 181 0.47 -16.66 43.22
CA PHE A 181 -0.33 -15.75 42.42
C PHE A 181 0.48 -15.11 41.30
N GLU A 182 1.70 -14.63 41.60
CA GLU A 182 2.62 -14.10 40.59
C GLU A 182 2.92 -15.12 39.47
N ASN A 183 3.23 -16.35 39.85
CA ASN A 183 3.49 -17.44 38.92
C ASN A 183 2.27 -17.73 38.00
N LYS A 184 1.05 -17.70 38.56
CA LYS A 184 -0.18 -17.87 37.77
C LYS A 184 -0.36 -16.77 36.74
N ILE A 185 -0.13 -15.50 37.11
CA ILE A 185 -0.24 -14.38 36.19
C ILE A 185 0.81 -14.45 35.09
N LEU A 186 2.08 -14.73 35.44
CA LEU A 186 3.14 -14.87 34.47
C LEU A 186 2.88 -16.01 33.49
N SER A 187 2.45 -17.16 34.01
CA SER A 187 2.04 -18.30 33.17
C SER A 187 0.86 -17.98 32.25
N ALA A 188 -0.15 -17.23 32.77
CA ALA A 188 -1.28 -16.81 31.93
C ALA A 188 -0.85 -15.87 30.80
N LYS A 189 0.04 -14.91 31.08
CA LYS A 189 0.58 -13.99 30.03
C LYS A 189 1.35 -14.73 28.95
N GLU A 190 2.24 -15.65 29.33
CA GLU A 190 2.98 -16.47 28.37
C GLU A 190 2.04 -17.31 27.50
N LYS A 191 0.99 -17.88 28.11
CA LYS A 191 -0.02 -18.66 27.36
C LYS A 191 -0.84 -17.76 26.42
N ILE A 192 -1.21 -16.54 26.85
CA ILE A 192 -1.90 -15.56 26.00
C ILE A 192 -1.05 -15.28 24.74
N GLU A 193 0.23 -14.93 24.94
CA GLU A 193 1.12 -14.62 23.80
C GLU A 193 1.26 -15.82 22.84
N GLN A 194 1.39 -17.03 23.36
CA GLN A 194 1.48 -18.24 22.54
C GLN A 194 0.19 -18.54 21.80
N LEU A 195 -0.97 -18.45 22.47
CA LEU A 195 -2.27 -18.70 21.88
C LEU A 195 -2.64 -17.65 20.83
N GLU A 196 -2.41 -16.38 21.09
CA GLU A 196 -2.62 -15.32 20.10
C GLU A 196 -1.74 -15.51 18.86
N TYR A 197 -0.47 -15.87 19.04
CA TYR A 197 0.41 -16.17 17.92
C TYR A 197 -0.06 -17.39 17.13
N TYR A 198 -0.57 -18.42 17.80
CA TYR A 198 -1.16 -19.59 17.14
C TYR A 198 -2.39 -19.21 16.32
N ILE A 199 -3.35 -18.49 16.91
CA ILE A 199 -4.56 -18.01 16.22
C ILE A 199 -4.19 -17.14 15.01
N PHE A 200 -3.26 -16.21 15.18
CA PHE A 200 -2.75 -15.38 14.08
C PHE A 200 -2.17 -16.21 12.93
N THR A 201 -1.42 -17.27 13.27
CA THR A 201 -0.86 -18.18 12.27
C THR A 201 -1.96 -18.92 11.51
N GLN A 202 -3.00 -19.39 12.20
CA GLN A 202 -4.17 -20.04 11.56
C GLN A 202 -4.90 -19.06 10.62
N LEU A 203 -5.11 -17.82 11.03
CA LEU A 203 -5.70 -16.78 10.16
C LEU A 203 -4.85 -16.56 8.91
N ARG A 204 -3.53 -16.48 9.04
CA ARG A 204 -2.61 -16.33 7.91
C ARG A 204 -2.68 -17.50 6.96
N GLU A 205 -2.74 -18.75 7.45
CA GLU A 205 -2.90 -19.94 6.60
C GLU A 205 -4.27 -19.97 5.90
N LYS A 206 -5.35 -19.53 6.57
CA LYS A 206 -6.67 -19.36 5.92
C LYS A 206 -6.61 -18.36 4.77
N ILE A 207 -5.90 -17.24 4.92
CA ILE A 207 -5.68 -16.29 3.83
C ILE A 207 -4.86 -16.93 2.72
N ARG A 208 -3.77 -17.63 3.08
CA ARG A 208 -2.87 -18.30 2.14
C ARG A 208 -3.59 -19.29 1.23
N SER A 209 -4.60 -19.98 1.72
CA SER A 209 -5.41 -20.90 0.90
C SER A 209 -6.19 -20.20 -0.22
N GLN A 210 -6.39 -18.88 -0.15
CA GLN A 210 -7.11 -18.06 -1.12
C GLN A 210 -6.21 -17.14 -1.97
N ILE A 211 -4.88 -17.29 -1.88
CA ILE A 211 -3.90 -16.38 -2.51
C ILE A 211 -4.15 -16.18 -4.00
N VAL A 212 -4.43 -17.25 -4.75
CA VAL A 212 -4.63 -17.16 -6.21
C VAL A 212 -5.82 -16.26 -6.56
N GLN A 213 -6.92 -16.38 -5.80
CA GLN A 213 -8.09 -15.51 -6.01
C GLN A 213 -7.83 -14.06 -5.58
N MET A 214 -7.06 -13.86 -4.50
CA MET A 214 -6.66 -12.54 -4.06
C MET A 214 -5.75 -11.84 -5.06
N GLN A 215 -4.80 -12.56 -5.66
CA GLN A 215 -3.93 -12.02 -6.71
C GLN A 215 -4.74 -11.61 -7.95
N LYS A 216 -5.75 -12.39 -8.33
CA LYS A 216 -6.68 -12.02 -9.42
C LYS A 216 -7.43 -10.73 -9.08
N THR A 217 -7.99 -10.66 -7.88
CA THR A 217 -8.68 -9.45 -7.39
C THR A 217 -7.75 -8.24 -7.36
N ALA A 218 -6.53 -8.39 -6.84
CA ALA A 218 -5.55 -7.30 -6.78
C ALA A 218 -5.21 -6.76 -8.19
N ARG A 219 -4.95 -7.64 -9.16
CA ARG A 219 -4.71 -7.26 -10.56
C ARG A 219 -5.92 -6.59 -11.20
N ALA A 220 -7.12 -7.11 -10.95
CA ALA A 220 -8.35 -6.50 -11.47
C ALA A 220 -8.51 -5.07 -10.93
N LEU A 221 -8.33 -4.87 -9.62
CA LEU A 221 -8.40 -3.55 -8.98
C LEU A 221 -7.32 -2.59 -9.53
N ALA A 222 -6.09 -3.05 -9.71
CA ALA A 222 -5.02 -2.25 -10.30
C ALA A 222 -5.37 -1.79 -11.73
N ASN A 223 -5.92 -2.67 -12.55
CA ASN A 223 -6.40 -2.30 -13.89
C ASN A 223 -7.56 -1.29 -13.84
N ILE A 224 -8.51 -1.49 -12.92
CA ILE A 224 -9.62 -0.56 -12.74
C ILE A 224 -9.11 0.82 -12.31
N ASP A 225 -8.16 0.88 -11.39
CA ASP A 225 -7.56 2.13 -10.92
C ASP A 225 -6.85 2.90 -12.05
N VAL A 226 -6.07 2.19 -12.88
CA VAL A 226 -5.46 2.77 -14.09
C VAL A 226 -6.51 3.33 -15.04
N LEU A 227 -7.57 2.57 -15.34
CA LEU A 227 -8.62 3.00 -16.25
C LEU A 227 -9.39 4.21 -15.71
N VAL A 228 -9.70 4.23 -14.41
CA VAL A 228 -10.34 5.38 -13.74
C VAL A 228 -9.45 6.61 -13.77
N SER A 229 -8.15 6.45 -13.52
CA SER A 229 -7.16 7.54 -13.55
C SER A 229 -7.02 8.13 -14.95
N LEU A 230 -6.91 7.28 -15.98
CA LEU A 230 -6.86 7.72 -17.39
C LEU A 230 -8.15 8.44 -17.82
N ALA A 231 -9.32 7.93 -17.41
CA ALA A 231 -10.60 8.56 -17.70
C ALA A 231 -10.76 9.92 -17.00
N GLU A 232 -10.27 10.05 -15.76
CA GLU A 232 -10.28 11.32 -15.03
C GLU A 232 -9.40 12.38 -15.71
N VAL A 233 -8.19 12.00 -16.11
CA VAL A 233 -7.26 12.87 -16.85
C VAL A 233 -7.88 13.29 -18.18
N ALA A 234 -8.46 12.35 -18.93
CA ALA A 234 -9.10 12.61 -20.21
C ALA A 234 -10.25 13.62 -20.08
N PHE A 235 -11.10 13.43 -19.09
CA PHE A 235 -12.22 14.34 -18.81
C PHE A 235 -11.73 15.73 -18.39
N LYS A 236 -10.81 15.78 -17.44
CA LYS A 236 -10.32 17.04 -16.86
C LYS A 236 -9.59 17.93 -17.88
N TYR A 237 -8.89 17.33 -18.83
CA TYR A 237 -8.04 18.05 -19.78
C TYR A 237 -8.53 18.00 -21.23
N ASN A 238 -9.78 17.59 -21.44
CA ASN A 238 -10.39 17.50 -22.76
C ASN A 238 -9.54 16.70 -23.76
N TYR A 239 -9.14 15.49 -23.36
CA TYR A 239 -8.46 14.56 -24.24
C TYR A 239 -9.47 13.77 -25.07
N VAL A 240 -9.10 13.38 -26.27
CA VAL A 240 -9.94 12.63 -27.18
C VAL A 240 -9.47 11.19 -27.34
N CYS A 241 -10.40 10.28 -27.60
CA CYS A 241 -10.10 8.90 -27.93
C CYS A 241 -9.49 8.85 -29.37
N PRO A 242 -8.22 8.44 -29.54
CA PRO A 242 -7.66 8.27 -30.86
C PRO A 242 -8.26 7.05 -31.55
N GLU A 243 -8.47 7.14 -32.86
CA GLU A 243 -8.82 6.00 -33.70
C GLU A 243 -7.56 5.19 -34.02
N LEU A 244 -7.61 3.88 -33.77
CA LEU A 244 -6.51 2.99 -34.13
C LEU A 244 -6.70 2.47 -35.57
N ASN A 245 -5.64 2.50 -36.38
CA ASN A 245 -5.65 1.98 -37.73
C ASN A 245 -4.46 1.05 -37.99
N ASN A 246 -4.57 0.24 -39.05
CA ASN A 246 -3.50 -0.65 -39.49
C ASN A 246 -2.87 -0.17 -40.81
N ARG A 247 -3.03 1.12 -41.15
CA ARG A 247 -2.62 1.68 -42.45
C ARG A 247 -1.21 2.29 -42.42
N SER A 248 -0.44 2.07 -41.40
CA SER A 248 0.88 2.68 -41.17
C SER A 248 0.84 4.21 -41.32
N GLU A 249 -0.20 4.83 -40.75
CA GLU A 249 -0.44 6.26 -40.81
C GLU A 249 -0.69 6.84 -39.40
N ILE A 250 -0.06 7.96 -39.12
CA ILE A 250 -0.25 8.77 -37.94
C ILE A 250 -0.78 10.14 -38.37
N LYS A 251 -2.04 10.45 -38.03
CA LYS A 251 -2.67 11.75 -38.28
C LYS A 251 -3.16 12.32 -36.94
N ILE A 252 -2.70 13.50 -36.60
CA ILE A 252 -3.07 14.22 -35.40
C ILE A 252 -3.50 15.63 -35.80
N TYR A 253 -4.70 16.03 -35.42
CA TYR A 253 -5.22 17.38 -35.64
C TYR A 253 -5.31 18.13 -34.32
N ASP A 254 -4.78 19.35 -34.31
CA ASP A 254 -4.72 20.22 -33.13
C ASP A 254 -4.12 19.49 -31.91
N GLY A 255 -3.03 18.76 -32.13
CA GLY A 255 -2.27 18.09 -31.08
C GLY A 255 -1.63 19.10 -30.14
N ARG A 256 -1.64 18.79 -28.85
CA ARG A 256 -1.04 19.63 -27.78
C ARG A 256 -0.03 18.79 -27.00
N HIS A 257 0.97 19.44 -26.45
CA HIS A 257 1.98 18.75 -25.64
C HIS A 257 1.46 18.51 -24.21
N PRO A 258 1.26 17.25 -23.76
CA PRO A 258 0.54 16.92 -22.53
C PRO A 258 1.17 17.52 -21.24
N VAL A 259 2.48 17.79 -21.27
CA VAL A 259 3.19 18.38 -20.14
C VAL A 259 3.27 19.90 -20.29
N VAL A 260 3.70 20.40 -21.47
CA VAL A 260 3.93 21.82 -21.66
C VAL A 260 2.63 22.62 -21.53
N GLU A 261 1.51 22.16 -22.11
CA GLU A 261 0.22 22.87 -22.01
C GLU A 261 -0.23 23.05 -20.54
N ARG A 262 0.23 22.20 -19.63
CA ARG A 262 -0.11 22.26 -18.21
C ARG A 262 0.83 23.13 -17.38
N LEU A 263 2.02 23.41 -17.89
CA LEU A 263 3.00 24.30 -17.25
C LEU A 263 2.81 25.76 -17.66
N LEU A 264 1.99 26.02 -18.66
CA LEU A 264 1.64 27.36 -19.11
C LEU A 264 0.53 27.94 -18.24
N ASP A 265 0.89 28.77 -17.24
CA ASP A 265 -0.07 29.37 -16.29
C ASP A 265 -1.02 30.39 -16.91
N ARG A 266 -0.58 31.12 -17.96
CA ARG A 266 -1.32 32.24 -18.57
C ARG A 266 -1.31 32.26 -20.10
N GLU A 267 -0.53 31.40 -20.73
CA GLU A 267 -0.40 31.34 -22.16
C GLU A 267 -1.16 30.14 -22.70
N ILE A 268 -1.78 30.30 -23.87
CA ILE A 268 -2.49 29.21 -24.54
C ILE A 268 -1.47 28.44 -25.38
N PHE A 269 -1.39 27.11 -25.19
CA PHE A 269 -0.60 26.26 -26.05
C PHE A 269 -1.14 26.30 -27.48
N VAL A 270 -0.29 26.62 -28.48
CA VAL A 270 -0.67 26.63 -29.88
C VAL A 270 -0.69 25.18 -30.40
N PRO A 271 -1.86 24.65 -30.79
CA PRO A 271 -1.96 23.28 -31.26
C PRO A 271 -1.26 23.08 -32.60
N ASN A 272 -0.85 21.83 -32.90
CA ASN A 272 -0.12 21.48 -34.09
C ASN A 272 -0.75 20.27 -34.81
N ASN A 273 -0.74 20.29 -36.13
CA ASN A 273 -1.12 19.15 -36.96
C ASN A 273 0.10 18.31 -37.32
N THR A 274 -0.09 17.00 -37.43
CA THR A 274 0.96 16.06 -37.82
C THR A 274 0.37 15.02 -38.75
N THR A 275 1.05 14.76 -39.88
CA THR A 275 0.74 13.63 -40.75
C THR A 275 2.05 12.93 -41.12
N ILE A 276 2.13 11.64 -40.79
CA ILE A 276 3.26 10.76 -41.12
C ILE A 276 2.68 9.45 -41.66
N ASN A 277 3.19 8.94 -42.77
CA ASN A 277 2.77 7.65 -43.30
C ASN A 277 3.94 6.94 -44.00
N ASN A 278 3.78 5.66 -44.30
CA ASN A 278 4.82 4.87 -44.96
C ASN A 278 4.84 5.03 -46.51
N ASN A 279 4.02 5.91 -47.10
CA ASN A 279 3.95 6.12 -48.55
C ASN A 279 4.66 7.41 -48.94
N ASP A 280 3.99 8.54 -48.78
CA ASP A 280 4.44 9.83 -49.36
C ASP A 280 5.11 10.72 -48.32
N GLU A 281 4.75 10.60 -47.07
CA GLU A 281 5.20 11.45 -45.94
C GLU A 281 5.96 10.65 -44.88
N ARG A 282 7.01 9.94 -45.28
CA ARG A 282 7.81 9.08 -44.38
C ARG A 282 8.73 9.86 -43.45
N MET A 283 9.14 11.05 -43.89
CA MET A 283 10.08 11.89 -43.15
C MET A 283 9.65 13.34 -43.18
N ILE A 284 9.63 13.96 -42.00
CA ILE A 284 9.35 15.39 -41.86
C ILE A 284 10.63 16.06 -41.38
N ILE A 285 11.09 17.07 -42.16
CA ILE A 285 12.20 17.93 -41.76
C ILE A 285 11.64 19.25 -41.23
N ILE A 286 11.96 19.53 -39.94
CA ILE A 286 11.46 20.70 -39.24
C ILE A 286 12.58 21.71 -39.07
N THR A 287 12.39 22.89 -39.64
CA THR A 287 13.34 24.01 -39.56
C THR A 287 12.71 25.22 -38.85
N GLY A 288 13.53 26.12 -38.39
CA GLY A 288 13.07 27.36 -37.74
C GLY A 288 14.08 27.89 -36.72
N PRO A 289 13.86 29.10 -36.18
CA PRO A 289 14.75 29.72 -35.21
C PRO A 289 14.80 28.92 -33.91
N ASN A 290 15.83 29.18 -33.08
CA ASN A 290 15.89 28.61 -31.73
C ASN A 290 14.72 29.14 -30.88
N MET A 291 14.27 28.33 -29.93
CA MET A 291 13.11 28.62 -29.05
C MET A 291 11.74 28.72 -29.78
N ALA A 292 11.65 28.36 -31.05
CA ALA A 292 10.39 28.35 -31.80
C ALA A 292 9.49 27.12 -31.53
N GLY A 293 9.86 26.25 -30.60
CA GLY A 293 9.06 25.07 -30.23
C GLY A 293 9.31 23.81 -31.06
N LYS A 294 10.37 23.76 -31.91
CA LYS A 294 10.71 22.57 -32.71
C LYS A 294 10.80 21.29 -31.88
N SER A 295 11.65 21.31 -30.85
CA SER A 295 11.85 20.15 -29.95
C SER A 295 10.57 19.81 -29.17
N THR A 296 9.77 20.79 -28.79
CA THR A 296 8.46 20.59 -28.13
C THR A 296 7.51 19.84 -29.06
N TYR A 297 7.45 20.23 -30.34
CA TYR A 297 6.58 19.61 -31.34
C TYR A 297 6.97 18.13 -31.58
N ILE A 298 8.24 17.83 -31.82
CA ILE A 298 8.65 16.44 -32.10
C ILE A 298 8.44 15.51 -30.89
N ARG A 299 8.70 16.01 -29.68
CA ARG A 299 8.44 15.27 -28.42
C ARG A 299 6.95 15.07 -28.20
N GLN A 300 6.12 16.06 -28.51
CA GLN A 300 4.67 15.95 -28.49
C GLN A 300 4.20 14.75 -29.33
N VAL A 301 4.66 14.62 -30.57
CA VAL A 301 4.26 13.51 -31.45
C VAL A 301 4.60 12.16 -30.83
N ALA A 302 5.83 11.98 -30.32
CA ALA A 302 6.24 10.74 -29.66
C ALA A 302 5.37 10.42 -28.42
N LEU A 303 5.08 11.44 -27.60
CA LEU A 303 4.25 11.26 -26.41
C LEU A 303 2.80 10.90 -26.77
N LEU A 304 2.21 11.53 -27.77
CA LEU A 304 0.83 11.22 -28.19
C LEU A 304 0.71 9.79 -28.73
N VAL A 305 1.70 9.32 -29.49
CA VAL A 305 1.75 7.93 -29.97
C VAL A 305 1.91 6.97 -28.78
N LEU A 306 2.82 7.26 -27.85
CA LEU A 306 3.02 6.45 -26.64
C LEU A 306 1.75 6.39 -25.80
N MET A 307 1.10 7.53 -25.53
CA MET A 307 -0.15 7.60 -24.78
C MET A 307 -1.24 6.77 -25.43
N THR A 308 -1.37 6.84 -26.76
CA THR A 308 -2.33 6.01 -27.50
C THR A 308 -2.07 4.53 -27.30
N GLN A 309 -0.81 4.08 -27.40
CA GLN A 309 -0.46 2.65 -27.27
C GLN A 309 -0.62 2.12 -25.85
N MET A 310 -0.51 2.96 -24.84
CA MET A 310 -0.82 2.56 -23.48
C MET A 310 -2.32 2.58 -23.13
N GLY A 311 -3.19 2.93 -24.07
CA GLY A 311 -4.64 2.96 -23.90
C GLY A 311 -5.18 4.28 -23.33
N SER A 312 -4.37 5.33 -23.29
CA SER A 312 -4.82 6.66 -22.85
C SER A 312 -5.49 7.43 -23.99
N PHE A 313 -6.44 8.31 -23.65
CA PHE A 313 -6.85 9.39 -24.52
C PHE A 313 -5.71 10.43 -24.63
N ILE A 314 -5.76 11.25 -25.65
CA ILE A 314 -4.67 12.17 -25.98
C ILE A 314 -5.15 13.62 -26.16
N PRO A 315 -4.30 14.63 -25.84
CA PRO A 315 -4.58 16.04 -26.04
C PRO A 315 -4.55 16.41 -27.55
N ALA A 316 -5.64 16.20 -28.22
CA ALA A 316 -5.84 16.55 -29.63
C ALA A 316 -7.31 16.88 -29.88
N ARG A 317 -7.63 17.49 -31.04
CA ARG A 317 -9.02 17.59 -31.49
C ARG A 317 -9.51 16.28 -32.11
N GLN A 318 -8.64 15.62 -32.87
CA GLN A 318 -8.89 14.33 -33.52
C GLN A 318 -7.56 13.66 -33.81
N ALA A 319 -7.50 12.33 -33.70
CA ALA A 319 -6.33 11.59 -34.10
C ALA A 319 -6.69 10.20 -34.64
N THR A 320 -5.92 9.76 -35.63
CA THR A 320 -5.91 8.41 -36.17
C THR A 320 -4.46 7.91 -36.12
N ILE A 321 -4.18 6.89 -35.35
CA ILE A 321 -2.81 6.47 -35.03
C ILE A 321 -2.63 4.98 -35.35
N CYS A 322 -1.60 4.67 -36.16
CA CYS A 322 -1.12 3.31 -36.33
C CYS A 322 -0.18 2.97 -35.16
N PRO A 323 -0.37 1.82 -34.47
CA PRO A 323 0.60 1.34 -33.50
C PRO A 323 1.97 1.15 -34.10
N VAL A 324 3.00 1.62 -33.41
CA VAL A 324 4.40 1.45 -33.80
C VAL A 324 5.07 0.37 -32.95
N ASP A 325 6.04 -0.35 -33.52
CA ASP A 325 6.75 -1.41 -32.80
C ASP A 325 7.77 -0.84 -31.79
N LYS A 326 8.35 0.32 -32.10
CA LYS A 326 9.34 1.03 -31.28
C LYS A 326 9.23 2.53 -31.48
N ILE A 327 9.55 3.27 -30.44
CA ILE A 327 9.76 4.72 -30.48
C ILE A 327 11.22 4.97 -30.13
N PHE A 328 11.97 5.46 -31.11
CA PHE A 328 13.34 5.90 -30.89
C PHE A 328 13.40 7.41 -30.79
N THR A 329 14.09 7.88 -29.76
CA THR A 329 14.29 9.33 -29.57
C THR A 329 15.76 9.62 -29.39
N ARG A 330 16.25 10.59 -30.15
CA ARG A 330 17.53 11.24 -29.89
C ARG A 330 17.27 12.72 -29.68
N VAL A 331 17.32 13.15 -28.41
CA VAL A 331 16.92 14.49 -27.99
C VAL A 331 17.92 15.03 -27.00
N GLY A 332 18.65 16.09 -27.40
CA GLY A 332 19.63 16.79 -26.55
C GLY A 332 20.90 15.96 -26.25
N ALA A 333 21.98 16.63 -25.87
CA ALA A 333 23.15 15.99 -25.30
C ALA A 333 23.00 15.92 -23.76
N SER A 334 23.02 14.74 -23.20
CA SER A 334 23.37 14.57 -21.79
C SER A 334 24.88 14.38 -21.69
N ASP A 335 25.56 15.27 -21.02
CA ASP A 335 26.96 15.04 -20.67
C ASP A 335 27.02 13.85 -19.73
N ASP A 336 27.43 12.70 -20.25
CA ASP A 336 27.76 11.54 -19.42
C ASP A 336 29.19 11.68 -18.91
N LEU A 337 29.33 12.48 -17.86
CA LEU A 337 30.61 12.70 -17.17
C LEU A 337 31.19 11.41 -16.56
N ALA A 338 30.36 10.37 -16.39
CA ALA A 338 30.77 9.13 -15.72
C ALA A 338 31.56 8.20 -16.64
N THR A 339 31.31 8.23 -17.96
CA THR A 339 31.99 7.32 -18.92
C THR A 339 33.19 7.94 -19.62
N GLY A 340 33.44 9.25 -19.49
CA GLY A 340 34.54 9.95 -20.15
C GLY A 340 34.47 9.93 -21.69
N GLN A 341 33.33 9.54 -22.27
CA GLN A 341 33.12 9.54 -23.71
C GLN A 341 32.73 10.94 -24.19
N SER A 342 33.23 11.31 -25.36
CA SER A 342 32.82 12.53 -26.03
C SER A 342 31.29 12.49 -26.31
N THR A 343 30.60 13.60 -26.07
CA THR A 343 29.16 13.77 -26.38
C THR A 343 28.84 13.37 -27.82
N PHE A 344 29.74 13.62 -28.76
CA PHE A 344 29.63 13.20 -30.14
C PHE A 344 29.63 11.67 -30.32
N MET A 345 30.51 10.94 -29.58
CA MET A 345 30.53 9.46 -29.63
C MET A 345 29.28 8.84 -29.06
N VAL A 346 28.75 9.38 -27.95
CA VAL A 346 27.48 8.93 -27.36
C VAL A 346 26.36 9.12 -28.37
N GLU A 347 26.29 10.30 -28.97
CA GLU A 347 25.31 10.63 -30.00
C GLU A 347 25.40 9.67 -31.22
N MET A 348 26.58 9.43 -31.74
CA MET A 348 26.77 8.52 -32.86
C MET A 348 26.43 7.07 -32.53
N ASN A 349 26.71 6.62 -31.32
CA ASN A 349 26.33 5.30 -30.87
C ASN A 349 24.79 5.16 -30.76
N GLU A 350 24.08 6.17 -30.27
CA GLU A 350 22.60 6.17 -30.22
C GLU A 350 22.01 6.13 -31.66
N VAL A 351 22.52 6.95 -32.57
CA VAL A 351 22.09 6.93 -33.99
C VAL A 351 22.39 5.58 -34.61
N ALA A 352 23.57 4.99 -34.35
CA ALA A 352 23.92 3.66 -34.86
C ALA A 352 22.96 2.57 -34.31
N GLN A 353 22.54 2.66 -33.05
CA GLN A 353 21.53 1.76 -32.50
C GLN A 353 20.16 1.94 -33.17
N ILE A 354 19.74 3.17 -33.41
CA ILE A 354 18.50 3.45 -34.15
C ILE A 354 18.56 2.79 -35.54
N LEU A 355 19.63 3.04 -36.31
CA LEU A 355 19.80 2.47 -37.64
C LEU A 355 19.86 0.93 -37.65
N ARG A 356 20.35 0.32 -36.57
CA ARG A 356 20.46 -1.14 -36.44
C ARG A 356 19.16 -1.82 -36.09
N TYR A 357 18.33 -1.17 -35.26
CA TYR A 357 17.16 -1.80 -34.63
C TYR A 357 15.82 -1.23 -35.12
N ALA A 358 15.81 -0.12 -35.82
CA ALA A 358 14.58 0.43 -36.41
C ALA A 358 14.03 -0.49 -37.50
N THR A 359 12.72 -0.55 -37.56
CA THR A 359 11.97 -1.27 -38.58
C THR A 359 11.17 -0.26 -39.41
N LYS A 360 10.48 -0.74 -40.41
CA LYS A 360 9.55 0.10 -41.21
C LYS A 360 8.38 0.64 -40.39
N ASP A 361 8.08 0.01 -39.23
CA ASP A 361 6.96 0.34 -38.38
C ASP A 361 7.42 1.10 -37.11
N SER A 362 8.68 1.55 -37.06
CA SER A 362 9.22 2.32 -35.96
C SER A 362 9.02 3.82 -36.14
N LEU A 363 8.67 4.54 -35.05
CA LEU A 363 8.69 6.00 -35.03
C LEU A 363 10.06 6.49 -34.55
N ILE A 364 10.71 7.34 -35.36
CA ILE A 364 12.05 7.87 -35.08
C ILE A 364 11.96 9.38 -34.91
N ILE A 365 12.42 9.88 -33.77
CA ILE A 365 12.50 11.30 -33.42
C ILE A 365 13.96 11.71 -33.28
N LEU A 366 14.43 12.59 -34.13
CA LEU A 366 15.80 13.12 -34.09
C LEU A 366 15.79 14.62 -33.88
N ASP A 367 16.40 15.10 -32.81
CA ASP A 367 16.54 16.52 -32.49
C ASP A 367 18.01 16.91 -32.55
N GLU A 368 18.36 17.76 -33.52
CA GLU A 368 19.68 18.39 -33.68
C GLU A 368 20.88 17.38 -33.72
N VAL A 369 20.78 16.37 -34.56
CA VAL A 369 21.86 15.37 -34.72
C VAL A 369 23.14 16.02 -35.30
N GLY A 370 24.31 15.68 -34.74
CA GLY A 370 25.64 16.14 -35.19
C GLY A 370 26.11 17.47 -34.54
N ARG A 371 25.48 17.94 -33.47
CA ARG A 371 25.90 19.15 -32.75
C ARG A 371 27.00 18.92 -31.68
N GLY A 372 27.31 17.68 -31.37
CA GLY A 372 28.27 17.30 -30.31
C GLY A 372 29.75 17.48 -30.71
N THR A 373 30.09 18.48 -31.49
CA THR A 373 31.48 18.78 -31.89
C THR A 373 32.04 19.95 -31.12
#